data_8d0126fd12a375a8c036ce860acb0b75
#
_entry.id   8d0126fd12a375a8c036ce860acb0b75
#
_cell.length_a   1.000
_cell.length_b   1.000
_cell.length_c   1.000
_cell.angle_alpha   90.00
_cell.angle_beta   90.00
_cell.angle_gamma   90.00
#
_symmetry.space_group_name_H-M   'P 1'
#
loop_
_entity.id
_entity.type
_entity.pdbx_description
1 polymer ?
#
loop_
_entity_poly.entity_id
_entity_poly.type
_entity_poly.pdbx_seq_one_letter_code
_entity_poly.pdbx_strand_id
1 'polypeptide(L)'
;LTAKAYKEGGRAFYVYVAQWLDVAKYADDAAQKQRAENRVALLTPIAKAFVTDMAFEAAVACQQVFGGHGYIREWGQEQFVRDIRITQIYEGTNGIQAMDLMGRKTVATGGALLKDYVEEIIAFTNDMAEPLNQFHFAAPLRDAVAQLQRITDTIIARAAHNPCDAGAAAVEYLHLLGHVSYAYLWAKMACAASAADKNAY
;
A
#
# COMPACT_ATOMS: atom_id res chain seq x y z
N LEU A 1 -16.38 -9.22 -3.73
CA LEU A 1 -15.96 -8.11 -2.86
C LEU A 1 -14.45 -7.90 -2.91
N THR A 2 -13.61 -8.94 -2.74
CA THR A 2 -12.14 -8.83 -2.69
C THR A 2 -11.56 -8.13 -3.92
N ALA A 3 -11.91 -8.57 -5.14
CA ALA A 3 -11.42 -7.95 -6.37
C ALA A 3 -11.82 -6.46 -6.48
N LYS A 4 -13.02 -6.08 -6.02
CA LYS A 4 -13.45 -4.67 -5.97
C LYS A 4 -12.62 -3.89 -4.94
N ALA A 5 -12.39 -4.46 -3.76
CA ALA A 5 -11.60 -3.81 -2.72
C ALA A 5 -10.16 -3.55 -3.20
N TYR A 6 -9.52 -4.51 -3.86
CA TYR A 6 -8.18 -4.33 -4.42
C TYR A 6 -8.15 -3.30 -5.55
N LYS A 7 -9.12 -3.35 -6.46
CA LYS A 7 -9.21 -2.40 -7.57
C LYS A 7 -9.38 -0.96 -7.10
N GLU A 8 -10.37 -0.69 -6.25
CA GLU A 8 -10.64 0.68 -5.81
C GLU A 8 -9.56 1.18 -4.84
N GLY A 9 -9.06 0.33 -3.94
CA GLY A 9 -7.92 0.64 -3.09
C GLY A 9 -6.66 0.96 -3.90
N GLY A 10 -6.39 0.19 -4.96
CA GLY A 10 -5.26 0.43 -5.87
C GLY A 10 -5.37 1.75 -6.62
N ARG A 11 -6.55 2.09 -7.11
CA ARG A 11 -6.80 3.39 -7.77
C ARG A 11 -6.56 4.55 -6.81
N ALA A 12 -7.10 4.48 -5.61
CA ALA A 12 -6.87 5.50 -4.58
C ALA A 12 -5.38 5.61 -4.23
N PHE A 13 -4.69 4.48 -4.13
CA PHE A 13 -3.27 4.44 -3.82
C PHE A 13 -2.41 5.10 -4.92
N TYR A 14 -2.66 4.81 -6.19
CA TYR A 14 -1.95 5.47 -7.28
C TYR A 14 -2.19 6.97 -7.33
N VAL A 15 -3.42 7.42 -7.12
CA VAL A 15 -3.74 8.86 -7.08
C VAL A 15 -3.03 9.53 -5.89
N TYR A 16 -3.01 8.89 -4.73
CA TYR A 16 -2.30 9.39 -3.56
C TYR A 16 -0.79 9.52 -3.80
N VAL A 17 -0.15 8.50 -4.41
CA VAL A 17 1.29 8.56 -4.74
C VAL A 17 1.56 9.62 -5.82
N ALA A 18 0.70 9.73 -6.84
CA ALA A 18 0.83 10.73 -7.90
C ALA A 18 0.73 12.16 -7.33
N GLN A 19 -0.15 12.40 -6.37
CA GLN A 19 -0.23 13.70 -5.68
C GLN A 19 1.10 14.05 -4.99
N TRP A 20 1.74 13.08 -4.33
CA TRP A 20 3.05 13.32 -3.71
C TRP A 20 4.16 13.54 -4.74
N LEU A 21 4.09 12.91 -5.92
CA LEU A 21 4.99 13.21 -7.04
C LEU A 21 4.85 14.65 -7.52
N ASP A 22 3.62 15.15 -7.62
CA ASP A 22 3.38 16.56 -8.00
C ASP A 22 3.93 17.51 -6.94
N VAL A 23 3.71 17.24 -5.66
CA VAL A 23 4.28 18.03 -4.56
C VAL A 23 5.80 18.00 -4.59
N ALA A 24 6.43 16.84 -4.80
CA ALA A 24 7.88 16.72 -4.92
C ALA A 24 8.45 17.53 -6.08
N LYS A 25 7.68 17.68 -7.17
CA LYS A 25 8.11 18.39 -8.37
C LYS A 25 7.86 19.90 -8.30
N TYR A 26 6.72 20.32 -7.75
CA TYR A 26 6.22 21.69 -7.91
C TYR A 26 6.16 22.49 -6.61
N ALA A 27 6.41 21.91 -5.43
CA ALA A 27 6.40 22.66 -4.19
C ALA A 27 7.55 23.70 -4.15
N ASP A 28 7.24 24.90 -3.72
CA ASP A 28 8.22 25.98 -3.53
C ASP A 28 8.98 25.81 -2.20
N ASP A 29 8.33 25.28 -1.17
CA ASP A 29 8.95 25.04 0.12
C ASP A 29 9.84 23.80 0.10
N ALA A 30 11.12 23.97 0.43
CA ALA A 30 12.12 22.92 0.40
C ALA A 30 11.81 21.77 1.41
N ALA A 31 11.23 22.08 2.57
CA ALA A 31 10.88 21.07 3.56
C ALA A 31 9.69 20.21 3.07
N GLN A 32 8.69 20.86 2.48
CA GLN A 32 7.56 20.16 1.87
C GLN A 32 8.01 19.26 0.71
N LYS A 33 8.90 19.78 -0.13
CA LYS A 33 9.48 19.02 -1.24
C LYS A 33 10.23 17.77 -0.75
N GLN A 34 11.12 17.94 0.22
CA GLN A 34 11.86 16.81 0.81
C GLN A 34 10.94 15.76 1.43
N ARG A 35 9.90 16.21 2.15
CA ARG A 35 8.89 15.31 2.71
C ARG A 35 8.19 14.51 1.61
N ALA A 36 7.84 15.16 0.51
CA ALA A 36 7.20 14.51 -0.62
C ALA A 36 8.12 13.51 -1.33
N GLU A 37 9.39 13.85 -1.53
CA GLU A 37 10.40 12.94 -2.08
C GLU A 37 10.56 11.68 -1.20
N ASN A 38 10.61 11.85 0.12
CA ASN A 38 10.68 10.76 1.08
C ASN A 38 9.43 9.86 1.01
N ARG A 39 8.24 10.45 0.90
CA ARG A 39 6.98 9.73 0.77
C ARG A 39 6.91 8.91 -0.52
N VAL A 40 7.29 9.50 -1.64
CA VAL A 40 7.38 8.82 -2.93
C VAL A 40 8.40 7.69 -2.86
N ALA A 41 9.59 7.93 -2.28
CA ALA A 41 10.61 6.90 -2.13
C ALA A 41 10.13 5.69 -1.33
N LEU A 42 9.37 5.90 -0.24
CA LEU A 42 8.79 4.83 0.57
C LEU A 42 7.72 4.04 -0.19
N LEU A 43 6.81 4.75 -0.88
CA LEU A 43 5.60 4.15 -1.43
C LEU A 43 5.77 3.56 -2.84
N THR A 44 6.80 3.94 -3.58
CA THR A 44 7.04 3.43 -4.95
C THR A 44 7.19 1.90 -5.01
N PRO A 45 7.97 1.22 -4.15
CA PRO A 45 8.03 -0.23 -4.13
C PRO A 45 6.67 -0.89 -3.88
N ILE A 46 5.84 -0.28 -3.03
CA ILE A 46 4.49 -0.76 -2.73
C ILE A 46 3.57 -0.56 -3.94
N ALA A 47 3.63 0.60 -4.58
CA ALA A 47 2.86 0.91 -5.78
C ALA A 47 3.14 -0.10 -6.90
N LYS A 48 4.40 -0.53 -7.03
CA LYS A 48 4.74 -1.53 -8.04
C LYS A 48 4.43 -2.95 -7.56
N ALA A 49 4.96 -3.41 -6.44
CA ALA A 49 4.91 -4.82 -6.07
C ALA A 49 3.57 -5.24 -5.44
N PHE A 50 3.13 -4.54 -4.40
CA PHE A 50 1.88 -4.91 -3.72
C PHE A 50 0.67 -4.78 -4.64
N VAL A 51 0.56 -3.69 -5.41
CA VAL A 51 -0.59 -3.48 -6.28
C VAL A 51 -0.63 -4.52 -7.41
N THR A 52 0.51 -4.90 -7.98
CA THR A 52 0.55 -5.93 -9.03
C THR A 52 0.28 -7.33 -8.48
N ASP A 53 0.70 -7.64 -7.25
CA ASP A 53 0.33 -8.90 -6.58
C ASP A 53 -1.18 -8.99 -6.34
N MET A 54 -1.78 -7.93 -5.78
CA MET A 54 -3.23 -7.87 -5.56
C MET A 54 -4.03 -7.91 -6.86
N ALA A 55 -3.50 -7.31 -7.93
CA ALA A 55 -4.12 -7.35 -9.25
C ALA A 55 -4.09 -8.78 -9.85
N PHE A 56 -2.99 -9.50 -9.68
CA PHE A 56 -2.89 -10.90 -10.11
C PHE A 56 -3.86 -11.79 -9.34
N GLU A 57 -3.92 -11.67 -8.00
CA GLU A 57 -4.89 -12.39 -7.18
C GLU A 57 -6.33 -12.07 -7.57
N ALA A 58 -6.64 -10.80 -7.84
CA ALA A 58 -7.97 -10.41 -8.29
C ALA A 58 -8.33 -11.03 -9.65
N ALA A 59 -7.39 -11.09 -10.61
CA ALA A 59 -7.61 -11.72 -11.91
C ALA A 59 -7.86 -13.23 -11.78
N VAL A 60 -7.09 -13.92 -10.93
CA VAL A 60 -7.29 -15.35 -10.64
C VAL A 60 -8.63 -15.59 -9.93
N ALA A 61 -9.00 -14.76 -8.97
CA ALA A 61 -10.29 -14.86 -8.30
C ALA A 61 -11.46 -14.62 -9.27
N CYS A 62 -11.33 -13.70 -10.21
CA CYS A 62 -12.33 -13.49 -11.26
C CYS A 62 -12.41 -14.69 -12.21
N GLN A 63 -11.28 -15.29 -12.58
CA GLN A 63 -11.25 -16.53 -13.37
C GLN A 63 -12.00 -17.68 -12.66
N GLN A 64 -11.82 -17.79 -11.34
CA GLN A 64 -12.52 -18.79 -10.53
C GLN A 64 -14.04 -18.64 -10.58
N VAL A 65 -14.57 -17.41 -10.68
CA VAL A 65 -16.02 -17.15 -10.80
C VAL A 65 -16.61 -17.77 -12.08
N PHE A 66 -15.84 -17.84 -13.15
CA PHE A 66 -16.26 -18.49 -14.41
C PHE A 66 -16.20 -20.03 -14.34
N GLY A 67 -15.64 -20.60 -13.27
CA GLY A 67 -15.41 -22.04 -13.19
C GLY A 67 -14.51 -22.53 -14.31
N GLY A 68 -14.76 -23.74 -14.83
CA GLY A 68 -14.00 -24.31 -15.95
C GLY A 68 -13.98 -23.45 -17.21
N HIS A 69 -15.04 -22.69 -17.47
CA HIS A 69 -15.11 -21.78 -18.60
C HIS A 69 -14.08 -20.63 -18.52
N GLY A 70 -13.72 -20.20 -17.31
CA GLY A 70 -12.70 -19.16 -17.11
C GLY A 70 -11.30 -19.56 -17.59
N TYR A 71 -11.03 -20.85 -17.72
CA TYR A 71 -9.78 -21.40 -18.24
C TYR A 71 -9.73 -21.49 -19.78
N ILE A 72 -10.89 -21.52 -20.41
CA ILE A 72 -11.05 -21.72 -21.86
C ILE A 72 -10.88 -20.38 -22.58
N ARG A 73 -10.07 -20.37 -23.66
CA ARG A 73 -9.72 -19.17 -24.43
C ARG A 73 -10.93 -18.41 -24.98
N GLU A 74 -11.98 -19.12 -25.37
CA GLU A 74 -13.20 -18.55 -25.97
C GLU A 74 -13.91 -17.53 -25.06
N TRP A 75 -13.76 -17.66 -23.73
CA TRP A 75 -14.37 -16.74 -22.75
C TRP A 75 -13.48 -15.53 -22.42
N GLY A 76 -12.22 -15.53 -22.84
CA GLY A 76 -11.30 -14.42 -22.71
C GLY A 76 -10.77 -14.11 -21.31
N GLN A 77 -11.35 -14.70 -20.24
CA GLN A 77 -10.94 -14.42 -18.86
C GLN A 77 -9.50 -14.89 -18.56
N GLU A 78 -9.05 -15.97 -19.18
CA GLU A 78 -7.69 -16.50 -19.00
C GLU A 78 -6.63 -15.49 -19.46
N GLN A 79 -6.94 -14.67 -20.46
CA GLN A 79 -6.03 -13.67 -21.00
C GLN A 79 -5.69 -12.60 -19.95
N PHE A 80 -6.64 -12.19 -19.12
CA PHE A 80 -6.38 -11.21 -18.05
C PHE A 80 -5.37 -11.75 -17.02
N VAL A 81 -5.43 -13.04 -16.68
CA VAL A 81 -4.45 -13.65 -15.76
C VAL A 81 -3.05 -13.67 -16.38
N ARG A 82 -2.94 -13.95 -17.67
CA ARG A 82 -1.67 -13.93 -18.41
C ARG A 82 -1.11 -12.51 -18.52
N ASP A 83 -1.95 -11.55 -18.88
CA ASP A 83 -1.54 -10.15 -19.08
C ASP A 83 -1.07 -9.49 -17.79
N ILE A 84 -1.75 -9.75 -16.67
CA ILE A 84 -1.34 -9.17 -15.40
C ILE A 84 -0.06 -9.80 -14.85
N ARG A 85 0.26 -11.06 -15.21
CA ARG A 85 1.42 -11.78 -14.68
C ARG A 85 2.75 -11.09 -14.98
N ILE A 86 2.90 -10.48 -16.16
CA ILE A 86 4.14 -9.80 -16.55
C ILE A 86 4.44 -8.61 -15.62
N THR A 87 3.41 -7.97 -15.06
CA THR A 87 3.59 -6.80 -14.18
C THR A 87 4.33 -7.11 -12.89
N GLN A 88 4.34 -8.37 -12.44
CA GLN A 88 5.10 -8.81 -11.27
C GLN A 88 6.58 -9.09 -11.60
N ILE A 89 6.94 -9.17 -12.89
CA ILE A 89 8.25 -9.65 -13.36
C ILE A 89 9.12 -8.51 -13.89
N TYR A 90 8.57 -7.63 -14.74
CA TYR A 90 9.33 -6.57 -15.41
C TYR A 90 9.58 -5.35 -14.51
N GLU A 91 10.48 -4.46 -14.94
CA GLU A 91 10.87 -3.23 -14.23
C GLU A 91 11.30 -3.45 -12.77
N GLY A 92 12.05 -4.52 -12.55
CA GLY A 92 12.40 -5.02 -11.23
C GLY A 92 11.28 -5.92 -10.68
N THR A 93 11.62 -7.18 -10.46
CA THR A 93 10.67 -8.15 -9.90
C THR A 93 10.10 -7.69 -8.56
N ASN A 94 8.94 -8.18 -8.16
CA ASN A 94 8.32 -7.80 -6.89
C ASN A 94 9.23 -8.11 -5.69
N GLY A 95 10.02 -9.20 -5.75
CA GLY A 95 11.05 -9.48 -4.74
C GLY A 95 12.15 -8.41 -4.66
N ILE A 96 12.59 -7.87 -5.80
CA ILE A 96 13.56 -6.75 -5.83
C ILE A 96 12.95 -5.48 -5.23
N GLN A 97 11.69 -5.19 -5.50
CA GLN A 97 10.99 -4.06 -4.88
C GLN A 97 10.87 -4.23 -3.36
N ALA A 98 10.60 -5.45 -2.89
CA ALA A 98 10.56 -5.76 -1.47
C ALA A 98 11.94 -5.57 -0.81
N MET A 99 13.00 -6.00 -1.47
CA MET A 99 14.39 -5.80 -1.00
C MET A 99 14.79 -4.32 -0.99
N ASP A 100 14.33 -3.53 -1.97
CA ASP A 100 14.55 -2.07 -1.98
C ASP A 100 13.83 -1.39 -0.81
N LEU A 101 12.56 -1.72 -0.60
CA LEU A 101 11.78 -1.21 0.53
C LEU A 101 12.46 -1.54 1.86
N MET A 102 12.83 -2.81 2.05
CA MET A 102 13.40 -3.28 3.30
C MET A 102 14.81 -2.72 3.53
N GLY A 103 15.70 -2.88 2.57
CA GLY A 103 17.11 -2.52 2.73
C GLY A 103 17.35 -1.00 2.72
N ARG A 104 16.94 -0.35 1.60
CA ARG A 104 17.25 1.08 1.38
C ARG A 104 16.28 2.04 2.04
N LYS A 105 14.98 1.69 2.13
CA LYS A 105 13.95 2.62 2.61
C LYS A 105 13.62 2.42 4.09
N THR A 106 13.90 1.25 4.65
CA THR A 106 13.59 0.92 6.05
C THR A 106 14.86 0.81 6.89
N VAL A 107 15.71 -0.18 6.64
CA VAL A 107 16.90 -0.44 7.47
C VAL A 107 17.93 0.68 7.36
N ALA A 108 18.29 1.08 6.14
CA ALA A 108 19.33 2.12 5.93
C ALA A 108 18.91 3.50 6.45
N THR A 109 17.63 3.78 6.58
CA THR A 109 17.11 5.03 7.14
C THR A 109 16.76 4.94 8.62
N GLY A 110 16.95 3.79 9.25
CA GLY A 110 16.51 3.55 10.63
C GLY A 110 15.00 3.73 10.82
N GLY A 111 14.20 3.47 9.76
CA GLY A 111 12.75 3.64 9.79
C GLY A 111 12.24 5.07 9.63
N ALA A 112 13.11 6.06 9.38
CA ALA A 112 12.70 7.47 9.33
C ALA A 112 11.62 7.77 8.28
N LEU A 113 11.70 7.15 7.09
CA LEU A 113 10.70 7.35 6.05
C LEU A 113 9.32 6.80 6.46
N LEU A 114 9.29 5.67 7.15
CA LEU A 114 8.04 5.09 7.66
C LEU A 114 7.44 5.95 8.74
N LYS A 115 8.26 6.50 9.65
CA LYS A 115 7.79 7.31 10.78
C LYS A 115 6.92 8.48 10.34
N ASP A 116 7.35 9.27 9.36
CA ASP A 116 6.56 10.37 8.81
C ASP A 116 5.22 9.90 8.20
N TYR A 117 5.21 8.74 7.55
CA TYR A 117 3.97 8.17 7.01
C TYR A 117 3.00 7.70 8.09
N VAL A 118 3.53 7.05 9.10
CA VAL A 118 2.74 6.61 10.27
C VAL A 118 2.16 7.79 11.04
N GLU A 119 2.93 8.85 11.24
CA GLU A 119 2.46 10.08 11.89
C GLU A 119 1.27 10.70 11.13
N GLU A 120 1.29 10.70 9.80
CA GLU A 120 0.15 11.14 8.99
C GLU A 120 -1.09 10.27 9.21
N ILE A 121 -0.94 8.93 9.24
CA ILE A 121 -2.05 8.01 9.46
C ILE A 121 -2.65 8.20 10.85
N ILE A 122 -1.80 8.36 11.87
CA ILE A 122 -2.23 8.58 13.26
C ILE A 122 -2.97 9.92 13.39
N ALA A 123 -2.43 11.00 12.82
CA ALA A 123 -3.08 12.31 12.81
C ALA A 123 -4.47 12.23 12.17
N PHE A 124 -4.57 11.65 10.96
CA PHE A 124 -5.85 11.43 10.29
C PHE A 124 -6.83 10.61 11.17
N THR A 125 -6.36 9.55 11.82
CA THR A 125 -7.21 8.69 12.65
C THR A 125 -7.75 9.42 13.88
N ASN A 126 -7.00 10.38 14.42
CA ASN A 126 -7.42 11.21 15.54
C ASN A 126 -8.40 12.30 15.09
N ASP A 127 -8.09 13.01 14.00
CA ASP A 127 -8.91 14.10 13.47
C ASP A 127 -10.27 13.59 12.96
N MET A 128 -10.32 12.38 12.43
CA MET A 128 -11.51 11.76 11.86
C MET A 128 -12.09 10.63 12.73
N ALA A 129 -11.82 10.66 14.04
CA ALA A 129 -12.18 9.57 14.95
C ALA A 129 -13.68 9.23 14.92
N GLU A 130 -14.58 10.23 14.91
CA GLU A 130 -16.01 10.03 14.96
C GLU A 130 -16.57 9.37 13.68
N PRO A 131 -16.30 9.85 12.45
CA PRO A 131 -16.68 9.14 11.23
C PRO A 131 -16.06 7.75 11.13
N LEU A 132 -14.81 7.59 11.50
CA LEU A 132 -14.11 6.30 11.43
C LEU A 132 -14.68 5.25 12.38
N ASN A 133 -15.18 5.65 13.55
CA ASN A 133 -15.84 4.74 14.48
C ASN A 133 -17.16 4.23 13.91
N GLN A 134 -17.93 5.05 13.18
CA GLN A 134 -19.16 4.63 12.50
C GLN A 134 -18.92 3.52 11.49
N PHE A 135 -17.76 3.54 10.82
CA PHE A 135 -17.37 2.53 9.82
C PHE A 135 -16.48 1.42 10.40
N HIS A 136 -16.21 1.41 11.69
CA HIS A 136 -15.33 0.45 12.38
C HIS A 136 -13.88 0.43 11.83
N PHE A 137 -13.38 1.54 11.29
CA PHE A 137 -12.01 1.66 10.81
C PHE A 137 -11.00 2.11 11.87
N ALA A 138 -11.42 2.89 12.86
CA ALA A 138 -10.50 3.58 13.77
C ALA A 138 -9.61 2.63 14.57
N ALA A 139 -10.19 1.65 15.29
CA ALA A 139 -9.43 0.73 16.11
C ALA A 139 -8.56 -0.23 15.26
N PRO A 140 -9.09 -0.93 14.24
CA PRO A 140 -8.26 -1.82 13.43
C PRO A 140 -7.09 -1.11 12.72
N LEU A 141 -7.28 0.13 12.26
CA LEU A 141 -6.22 0.89 11.60
C LEU A 141 -5.12 1.29 12.61
N ARG A 142 -5.49 1.75 13.80
CA ARG A 142 -4.53 2.04 14.87
C ARG A 142 -3.72 0.81 15.30
N ASP A 143 -4.40 -0.32 15.47
CA ASP A 143 -3.75 -1.58 15.84
C ASP A 143 -2.77 -2.04 14.74
N ALA A 144 -3.18 -1.96 13.48
CA ALA A 144 -2.33 -2.32 12.35
C ALA A 144 -1.08 -1.41 12.25
N VAL A 145 -1.24 -0.11 12.45
CA VAL A 145 -0.13 0.85 12.47
C VAL A 145 0.82 0.56 13.65
N ALA A 146 0.31 0.30 14.84
CA ALA A 146 1.14 -0.04 16.01
C ALA A 146 1.91 -1.35 15.78
N GLN A 147 1.29 -2.35 15.15
CA GLN A 147 1.97 -3.59 14.77
C GLN A 147 3.06 -3.34 13.73
N LEU A 148 2.78 -2.55 12.69
CA LEU A 148 3.74 -2.19 11.66
C LEU A 148 4.99 -1.53 12.27
N GLN A 149 4.81 -0.55 13.17
CA GLN A 149 5.92 0.10 13.86
C GLN A 149 6.76 -0.90 14.67
N ARG A 150 6.13 -1.72 15.51
CA ARG A 150 6.81 -2.73 16.32
C ARG A 150 7.60 -3.73 15.45
N ILE A 151 7.02 -4.18 14.34
CA ILE A 151 7.68 -5.11 13.40
C ILE A 151 8.87 -4.42 12.75
N THR A 152 8.73 -3.15 12.34
CA THR A 152 9.82 -2.35 11.76
C THR A 152 11.00 -2.24 12.72
N ASP A 153 10.73 -1.84 13.97
CA ASP A 153 11.78 -1.72 15.00
C ASP A 153 12.49 -3.06 15.25
N THR A 154 11.71 -4.14 15.30
CA THR A 154 12.26 -5.50 15.47
C THR A 154 13.16 -5.90 14.31
N ILE A 155 12.75 -5.65 13.07
CA ILE A 155 13.56 -5.99 11.88
C ILE A 155 14.84 -5.16 11.85
N ILE A 156 14.77 -3.85 12.12
CA ILE A 156 15.93 -2.97 12.15
C ILE A 156 16.95 -3.47 13.21
N ALA A 157 16.46 -3.78 14.42
CA ALA A 157 17.32 -4.31 15.48
C ALA A 157 17.98 -5.65 15.10
N ARG A 158 17.23 -6.56 14.49
CA ARG A 158 17.78 -7.87 14.04
C ARG A 158 18.75 -7.73 12.88
N ALA A 159 18.45 -6.86 11.91
CA ALA A 159 19.30 -6.61 10.76
C ALA A 159 20.68 -6.06 11.12
N ALA A 160 20.79 -5.36 12.24
CA ALA A 160 22.07 -4.90 12.78
C ALA A 160 23.00 -6.05 13.20
N HIS A 161 22.44 -7.20 13.56
CA HIS A 161 23.21 -8.40 13.93
C HIS A 161 23.31 -9.39 12.77
N ASN A 162 22.27 -9.53 11.98
CA ASN A 162 22.22 -10.43 10.83
C ASN A 162 21.44 -9.81 9.67
N PRO A 163 22.12 -9.29 8.63
CA PRO A 163 21.44 -8.69 7.46
C PRO A 163 20.49 -9.63 6.73
N CYS A 164 20.66 -10.96 6.83
CA CYS A 164 19.76 -11.92 6.21
C CYS A 164 18.36 -11.89 6.81
N ASP A 165 18.18 -11.46 8.05
CA ASP A 165 16.88 -11.34 8.71
C ASP A 165 16.00 -10.29 8.01
N ALA A 166 16.60 -9.20 7.55
CA ALA A 166 15.89 -8.19 6.76
C ALA A 166 15.42 -8.76 5.40
N GLY A 167 16.30 -9.49 4.72
CA GLY A 167 15.95 -10.14 3.45
C GLY A 167 14.84 -11.17 3.59
N ALA A 168 14.87 -11.98 4.65
CA ALA A 168 13.87 -12.99 4.92
C ALA A 168 12.46 -12.40 5.18
N ALA A 169 12.37 -11.18 5.73
CA ALA A 169 11.11 -10.51 6.05
C ALA A 169 10.61 -9.57 4.94
N ALA A 170 11.39 -9.35 3.88
CA ALA A 170 11.16 -8.23 2.95
C ALA A 170 9.81 -8.30 2.22
N VAL A 171 9.39 -9.47 1.76
CA VAL A 171 8.14 -9.63 0.99
C VAL A 171 6.93 -9.44 1.90
N GLU A 172 6.91 -10.12 3.05
CA GLU A 172 5.83 -10.02 4.03
C GLU A 172 5.71 -8.61 4.59
N TYR A 173 6.83 -7.92 4.80
CA TYR A 173 6.85 -6.53 5.24
C TYR A 173 6.26 -5.59 4.19
N LEU A 174 6.61 -5.79 2.91
CA LEU A 174 6.02 -5.02 1.81
C LEU A 174 4.50 -5.21 1.76
N HIS A 175 4.02 -6.45 1.89
CA HIS A 175 2.59 -6.75 1.92
C HIS A 175 1.90 -6.14 3.15
N LEU A 176 2.51 -6.22 4.33
CA LEU A 176 1.98 -5.60 5.54
C LEU A 176 1.80 -4.08 5.35
N LEU A 177 2.83 -3.39 4.88
CA LEU A 177 2.76 -1.94 4.63
C LEU A 177 1.76 -1.60 3.52
N GLY A 178 1.65 -2.46 2.49
CA GLY A 178 0.64 -2.33 1.44
C GLY A 178 -0.79 -2.42 1.98
N HIS A 179 -1.08 -3.39 2.83
CA HIS A 179 -2.39 -3.54 3.46
C HIS A 179 -2.72 -2.38 4.41
N VAL A 180 -1.77 -1.91 5.21
CA VAL A 180 -1.95 -0.73 6.06
C VAL A 180 -2.26 0.51 5.22
N SER A 181 -1.54 0.69 4.10
CA SER A 181 -1.77 1.80 3.18
C SER A 181 -3.16 1.74 2.54
N TYR A 182 -3.61 0.55 2.13
CA TYR A 182 -4.97 0.38 1.60
C TYR A 182 -6.03 0.64 2.65
N ALA A 183 -5.87 0.13 3.88
CA ALA A 183 -6.79 0.39 4.97
C ALA A 183 -6.92 1.90 5.28
N TYR A 184 -5.79 2.61 5.27
CA TYR A 184 -5.77 4.07 5.42
C TYR A 184 -6.56 4.78 4.30
N LEU A 185 -6.34 4.41 3.04
CA LEU A 185 -7.03 5.04 1.92
C LEU A 185 -8.53 4.69 1.87
N TRP A 186 -8.90 3.46 2.21
CA TRP A 186 -10.30 3.09 2.38
C TRP A 186 -10.96 3.89 3.49
N ALA A 187 -10.29 4.11 4.60
CA ALA A 187 -10.77 4.98 5.67
C ALA A 187 -10.99 6.43 5.19
N LYS A 188 -10.06 6.98 4.41
CA LYS A 188 -10.21 8.32 3.78
C LYS A 188 -11.40 8.37 2.83
N MET A 189 -11.56 7.37 1.96
CA MET A 189 -12.70 7.29 1.03
C MET A 189 -14.03 7.20 1.78
N ALA A 190 -14.12 6.40 2.84
CA ALA A 190 -15.33 6.28 3.65
C ALA A 190 -15.72 7.61 4.32
N CYS A 191 -14.74 8.32 4.89
CA CYS A 191 -14.98 9.65 5.48
C CYS A 191 -15.44 10.67 4.42
N ALA A 192 -14.82 10.66 3.24
CA ALA A 192 -15.19 11.56 2.15
C ALA A 192 -16.62 11.29 1.64
N ALA A 193 -16.99 10.02 1.49
CA ALA A 193 -18.35 9.64 1.09
C ALA A 193 -19.38 10.08 2.12
N SER A 194 -19.12 9.87 3.42
CA SER A 194 -20.02 10.33 4.50
C SER A 194 -20.19 11.85 4.54
N ALA A 195 -19.15 12.60 4.22
CA ALA A 195 -19.23 14.07 4.14
C ALA A 195 -20.04 14.53 2.92
N ALA A 196 -19.92 13.84 1.78
CA ALA A 196 -20.69 14.13 0.57
C ALA A 196 -22.19 13.87 0.78
N ASP A 197 -22.57 12.76 1.42
CA ASP A 197 -23.96 12.44 1.72
C ASP A 197 -24.63 13.47 2.66
N LYS A 198 -23.88 14.03 3.63
CA LYS A 198 -24.39 15.11 4.50
C LYS A 198 -24.63 16.44 3.78
N ASN A 199 -23.97 16.68 2.66
CA ASN A 199 -24.12 17.89 1.86
C ASN A 199 -25.15 17.74 0.73
N ALA A 200 -25.72 16.55 0.53
CA ALA A 200 -26.72 16.26 -0.50
C ALA A 200 -28.19 16.50 -0.04
N TYR A 201 -28.41 16.89 1.22
CA TYR A 201 -29.66 17.26 1.86
C TYR A 201 -29.55 18.67 2.45
#